data_d4e1cedcd5e78346bd6912b4bee7f049
#
_entry.id   d4e1cedcd5e78346bd6912b4bee7f049
#
_cell.length_a   1.000
_cell.length_b   1.000
_cell.length_c   1.000
_cell.angle_alpha   90.00
_cell.angle_beta   90.00
_cell.angle_gamma   90.00
#
_symmetry.space_group_name_H-M   'P 1'
#
loop_
_entity.id
_entity.type
_entity.pdbx_description
1 polymer ?
#
loop_
_entity_poly.entity_id
_entity_poly.type
_entity_poly.pdbx_seq_one_letter_code
_entity_poly.pdbx_strand_id
1 'polypeptide(L)'
;KNGFSRCAEFYIGRLRKEGRYSTAHVYKNALFSFSKFCGTLNVSFRQVTRESLRRYGQYLYECGLKPNTISTYMRMLRSIYNRGVEAGIAPYVPRLFHDVYTGVDVRQKKALPAVELHKLLYEDPKSERLRRTQAIAALMFQFCGMSFADLAHLEKSALEQNVLRYNRIKTKTPMSVEVLDTAREMINQLRNREDAQPDCPDYLFDILSGDQKRLDERGYREYQSALRQFNNCLKDLARALHLQSPVTSYTLRHSWATTAKYRGVPIEMISESLGHKSIKTTQIYLKGFELKERTEVNKGNLSYVRNCCVGRNKSVKF
;
A
#
# COMPACT_ATOMS: atom_id res chain seq x y z
N LYS A 1 -37.81 -5.95 -8.98
CA LYS A 1 -36.80 -5.29 -9.85
C LYS A 1 -35.70 -4.56 -9.07
N ASN A 2 -35.84 -4.31 -7.77
CA ASN A 2 -34.87 -3.62 -6.91
C ASN A 2 -34.15 -4.63 -6.01
N GLY A 3 -33.11 -5.30 -6.53
CA GLY A 3 -32.34 -6.30 -5.80
C GLY A 3 -31.00 -5.77 -5.27
N PHE A 4 -30.43 -6.46 -4.27
CA PHE A 4 -29.11 -6.16 -3.72
C PHE A 4 -28.02 -6.21 -4.79
N SER A 5 -28.00 -7.26 -5.64
CA SER A 5 -27.04 -7.38 -6.73
C SER A 5 -27.11 -6.20 -7.69
N ARG A 6 -28.32 -5.75 -8.05
CA ARG A 6 -28.49 -4.60 -8.96
C ARG A 6 -28.02 -3.27 -8.36
N CYS A 7 -28.27 -3.07 -7.05
CA CYS A 7 -27.75 -1.91 -6.32
C CYS A 7 -26.20 -1.92 -6.32
N ALA A 8 -25.61 -3.08 -6.11
CA ALA A 8 -24.16 -3.26 -6.16
C ALA A 8 -23.58 -2.96 -7.55
N GLU A 9 -24.18 -3.52 -8.60
CA GLU A 9 -23.75 -3.34 -10.00
C GLU A 9 -23.85 -1.87 -10.42
N PHE A 10 -24.94 -1.19 -10.05
CA PHE A 10 -25.09 0.24 -10.31
C PHE A 10 -23.96 1.05 -9.65
N TYR A 11 -23.65 0.75 -8.38
CA TYR A 11 -22.57 1.42 -7.66
C TYR A 11 -21.19 1.11 -8.24
N ILE A 12 -20.94 -0.13 -8.61
CA ILE A 12 -19.71 -0.56 -9.30
C ILE A 12 -19.55 0.21 -10.64
N GLY A 13 -20.63 0.33 -11.40
CA GLY A 13 -20.66 1.10 -12.65
C GLY A 13 -20.33 2.57 -12.44
N ARG A 14 -20.87 3.19 -11.37
CA ARG A 14 -20.53 4.57 -10.99
C ARG A 14 -19.05 4.73 -10.64
N LEU A 15 -18.50 3.84 -9.81
CA LEU A 15 -17.08 3.85 -9.45
C LEU A 15 -16.15 3.75 -10.67
N ARG A 16 -16.53 2.96 -11.68
CA ARG A 16 -15.78 2.85 -12.95
C ARG A 16 -15.83 4.16 -13.74
N LYS A 17 -17.00 4.79 -13.84
CA LYS A 17 -17.13 6.10 -14.48
C LYS A 17 -16.31 7.19 -13.78
N GLU A 18 -16.14 7.08 -12.46
CA GLU A 18 -15.28 7.95 -11.63
C GLU A 18 -13.77 7.59 -11.73
N GLY A 19 -13.37 6.61 -12.56
CA GLY A 19 -11.98 6.13 -12.65
C GLY A 19 -11.49 5.36 -11.43
N ARG A 20 -12.37 4.95 -10.51
CA ARG A 20 -12.04 4.26 -9.25
C ARG A 20 -12.04 2.74 -9.42
N TYR A 21 -11.33 2.27 -10.44
CA TYR A 21 -11.33 0.86 -10.86
C TYR A 21 -10.89 -0.11 -9.76
N SER A 22 -9.86 0.24 -8.98
CA SER A 22 -9.40 -0.59 -7.88
C SER A 22 -10.49 -0.81 -6.83
N THR A 23 -11.24 0.25 -6.48
CA THR A 23 -12.37 0.15 -5.56
C THR A 23 -13.51 -0.66 -6.17
N ALA A 24 -13.86 -0.39 -7.43
CA ALA A 24 -14.87 -1.14 -8.18
C ALA A 24 -14.57 -2.64 -8.22
N HIS A 25 -13.30 -3.00 -8.40
CA HIS A 25 -12.85 -4.40 -8.40
C HIS A 25 -13.10 -5.10 -7.05
N VAL A 26 -12.84 -4.44 -5.93
CA VAL A 26 -13.09 -4.99 -4.59
C VAL A 26 -14.58 -5.23 -4.36
N TYR A 27 -15.44 -4.27 -4.75
CA TYR A 27 -16.90 -4.44 -4.67
C TYR A 27 -17.40 -5.58 -5.56
N LYS A 28 -16.86 -5.68 -6.79
CA LYS A 28 -17.21 -6.77 -7.70
C LYS A 28 -16.86 -8.13 -7.12
N ASN A 29 -15.68 -8.28 -6.52
CA ASN A 29 -15.24 -9.54 -5.91
C ASN A 29 -16.11 -9.90 -4.69
N ALA A 30 -16.44 -8.93 -3.84
CA ALA A 30 -17.34 -9.16 -2.70
C ALA A 30 -18.74 -9.59 -3.15
N LEU A 31 -19.31 -8.92 -4.16
CA LEU A 31 -20.60 -9.28 -4.73
C LEU A 31 -20.57 -10.69 -5.33
N PHE A 32 -19.57 -10.99 -6.17
CA PHE A 32 -19.42 -12.30 -6.80
C PHE A 32 -19.31 -13.42 -5.77
N SER A 33 -18.49 -13.24 -4.75
CA SER A 33 -18.30 -14.21 -3.67
C SER A 33 -19.61 -14.45 -2.89
N PHE A 34 -20.36 -13.39 -2.58
CA PHE A 34 -21.62 -13.50 -1.87
C PHE A 34 -22.72 -14.12 -2.74
N SER A 35 -22.79 -13.77 -4.02
CA SER A 35 -23.71 -14.38 -5.00
C SER A 35 -23.45 -15.88 -5.15
N LYS A 36 -22.18 -16.30 -5.18
CA LYS A 36 -21.79 -17.72 -5.20
C LYS A 36 -22.28 -18.45 -3.95
N PHE A 37 -22.11 -17.85 -2.78
CA PHE A 37 -22.61 -18.40 -1.51
C PHE A 37 -24.15 -18.53 -1.50
N CYS A 38 -24.86 -17.52 -2.03
CA CYS A 38 -26.33 -17.55 -2.11
C CYS A 38 -26.87 -18.47 -3.22
N GLY A 39 -26.02 -19.02 -4.09
CA GLY A 39 -26.43 -19.86 -5.23
C GLY A 39 -27.19 -19.11 -6.32
N THR A 40 -27.11 -17.77 -6.36
CA THR A 40 -27.82 -16.94 -7.33
C THR A 40 -27.04 -15.66 -7.65
N LEU A 41 -27.07 -15.24 -8.90
CA LEU A 41 -26.52 -13.94 -9.31
C LEU A 41 -27.42 -12.76 -8.93
N ASN A 42 -28.73 -13.02 -8.73
CA ASN A 42 -29.74 -12.02 -8.43
C ASN A 42 -30.12 -12.02 -6.95
N VAL A 43 -29.17 -11.71 -6.08
CA VAL A 43 -29.41 -11.62 -4.63
C VAL A 43 -30.36 -10.46 -4.33
N SER A 44 -31.43 -10.73 -3.56
CA SER A 44 -32.37 -9.73 -3.07
C SER A 44 -31.94 -9.17 -1.71
N PHE A 45 -32.41 -7.98 -1.33
CA PHE A 45 -32.17 -7.44 0.03
C PHE A 45 -32.76 -8.35 1.14
N ARG A 46 -33.82 -9.10 0.87
CA ARG A 46 -34.41 -10.06 1.83
C ARG A 46 -33.47 -11.22 2.17
N GLN A 47 -32.56 -11.57 1.28
CA GLN A 47 -31.56 -12.63 1.51
C GLN A 47 -30.37 -12.14 2.35
N VAL A 48 -30.20 -10.82 2.51
CA VAL A 48 -29.16 -10.24 3.35
C VAL A 48 -29.67 -10.10 4.77
N THR A 49 -29.58 -11.16 5.54
CA THR A 49 -30.02 -11.24 6.94
C THR A 49 -28.81 -11.44 7.87
N ARG A 50 -28.98 -11.23 9.18
CA ARG A 50 -27.92 -11.53 10.16
C ARG A 50 -27.44 -12.96 10.04
N GLU A 51 -28.37 -13.89 9.92
CA GLU A 51 -28.08 -15.33 9.81
C GLU A 51 -27.32 -15.64 8.52
N SER A 52 -27.76 -15.12 7.35
CA SER A 52 -27.05 -15.34 6.09
C SER A 52 -25.64 -14.75 6.11
N LEU A 53 -25.45 -13.57 6.70
CA LEU A 53 -24.14 -12.94 6.84
C LEU A 53 -23.21 -13.71 7.78
N ARG A 54 -23.72 -14.24 8.90
CA ARG A 54 -22.97 -15.10 9.81
C ARG A 54 -22.50 -16.38 9.10
N ARG A 55 -23.42 -17.08 8.42
CA ARG A 55 -23.11 -18.28 7.62
C ARG A 55 -22.12 -17.98 6.50
N TYR A 56 -22.25 -16.84 5.84
CA TYR A 56 -21.32 -16.41 4.82
C TYR A 56 -19.92 -16.15 5.40
N GLY A 57 -19.82 -15.53 6.57
CA GLY A 57 -18.56 -15.37 7.27
C GLY A 57 -17.84 -16.68 7.56
N GLN A 58 -18.61 -17.68 8.05
CA GLN A 58 -18.10 -19.02 8.30
C GLN A 58 -17.66 -19.72 7.00
N TYR A 59 -18.48 -19.65 5.95
CA TYR A 59 -18.12 -20.15 4.61
C TYR A 59 -16.80 -19.56 4.08
N LEU A 60 -16.60 -18.26 4.23
CA LEU A 60 -15.34 -17.61 3.79
C LEU A 60 -14.13 -18.11 4.60
N TYR A 61 -14.32 -18.33 5.90
CA TYR A 61 -13.28 -18.89 6.77
C TYR A 61 -12.93 -20.32 6.36
N GLU A 62 -13.92 -21.17 6.11
CA GLU A 62 -13.77 -22.55 5.62
C GLU A 62 -13.09 -22.61 4.24
N CYS A 63 -13.35 -21.62 3.38
CA CYS A 63 -12.62 -21.43 2.12
C CYS A 63 -11.16 -20.95 2.30
N GLY A 64 -10.65 -20.82 3.53
CA GLY A 64 -9.28 -20.44 3.82
C GLY A 64 -8.96 -18.94 3.62
N LEU A 65 -9.98 -18.07 3.55
CA LEU A 65 -9.75 -16.65 3.39
C LEU A 65 -9.18 -16.02 4.67
N LYS A 66 -8.25 -15.09 4.48
CA LYS A 66 -7.65 -14.35 5.60
C LYS A 66 -8.67 -13.39 6.25
N PRO A 67 -8.61 -13.16 7.58
CA PRO A 67 -9.54 -12.29 8.30
C PRO A 67 -9.74 -10.91 7.66
N ASN A 68 -8.68 -10.27 7.19
CA ASN A 68 -8.77 -8.97 6.51
C ASN A 68 -9.53 -9.02 5.17
N THR A 69 -9.50 -10.15 4.46
CA THR A 69 -10.30 -10.34 3.24
C THR A 69 -11.77 -10.49 3.59
N ILE A 70 -12.08 -11.31 4.60
CA ILE A 70 -13.44 -11.50 5.13
C ILE A 70 -14.02 -10.15 5.58
N SER A 71 -13.30 -9.43 6.41
CA SER A 71 -13.68 -8.08 6.86
C SER A 71 -13.93 -7.13 5.69
N THR A 72 -13.06 -7.16 4.67
CA THR A 72 -13.23 -6.32 3.48
C THR A 72 -14.52 -6.65 2.76
N TYR A 73 -14.82 -7.93 2.53
CA TYR A 73 -16.06 -8.34 1.89
C TYR A 73 -17.28 -7.92 2.70
N MET A 74 -17.30 -8.16 4.01
CA MET A 74 -18.40 -7.75 4.90
C MET A 74 -18.62 -6.22 4.87
N ARG A 75 -17.55 -5.43 4.88
CA ARG A 75 -17.65 -3.96 4.78
C ARG A 75 -18.20 -3.51 3.42
N MET A 76 -17.83 -4.18 2.33
CA MET A 76 -18.39 -3.88 1.00
C MET A 76 -19.87 -4.19 0.94
N LEU A 77 -20.30 -5.38 1.44
CA LEU A 77 -21.71 -5.74 1.50
C LEU A 77 -22.50 -4.75 2.37
N ARG A 78 -21.97 -4.36 3.53
CA ARG A 78 -22.58 -3.34 4.39
C ARG A 78 -22.77 -2.01 3.68
N SER A 79 -21.74 -1.56 2.95
CA SER A 79 -21.82 -0.31 2.18
C SER A 79 -22.89 -0.38 1.09
N ILE A 80 -23.03 -1.51 0.39
CA ILE A 80 -24.08 -1.71 -0.62
C ILE A 80 -25.47 -1.71 0.05
N TYR A 81 -25.63 -2.42 1.17
CA TYR A 81 -26.89 -2.48 1.89
C TYR A 81 -27.35 -1.11 2.36
N ASN A 82 -26.45 -0.33 2.97
CA ASN A 82 -26.76 1.03 3.44
C ASN A 82 -27.17 1.94 2.29
N ARG A 83 -26.56 1.82 1.12
CA ARG A 83 -26.98 2.56 -0.08
C ARG A 83 -28.39 2.17 -0.54
N GLY A 84 -28.75 0.91 -0.38
CA GLY A 84 -30.12 0.45 -0.63
C GLY A 84 -31.12 1.07 0.33
N VAL A 85 -30.76 1.21 1.62
CA VAL A 85 -31.56 1.90 2.64
C VAL A 85 -31.70 3.38 2.33
N GLU A 86 -30.58 4.06 2.05
CA GLU A 86 -30.56 5.48 1.67
C GLU A 86 -31.42 5.77 0.43
N ALA A 87 -31.46 4.84 -0.52
CA ALA A 87 -32.30 4.94 -1.73
C ALA A 87 -33.74 4.49 -1.54
N GLY A 88 -34.16 4.10 -0.32
CA GLY A 88 -35.51 3.65 -0.03
C GLY A 88 -35.90 2.30 -0.66
N ILE A 89 -34.92 1.52 -1.16
CA ILE A 89 -35.14 0.21 -1.81
C ILE A 89 -34.86 -1.00 -0.91
N ALA A 90 -34.31 -0.76 0.28
CA ALA A 90 -34.06 -1.75 1.30
C ALA A 90 -34.60 -1.28 2.66
N PRO A 91 -35.13 -2.17 3.52
CA PRO A 91 -35.53 -1.82 4.87
C PRO A 91 -34.30 -1.54 5.74
N TYR A 92 -34.41 -0.60 6.67
CA TYR A 92 -33.41 -0.43 7.71
C TYR A 92 -33.51 -1.56 8.72
N VAL A 93 -32.43 -2.30 8.93
CA VAL A 93 -32.32 -3.37 9.94
C VAL A 93 -31.24 -2.98 10.95
N PRO A 94 -31.63 -2.69 12.21
CA PRO A 94 -30.66 -2.34 13.25
C PRO A 94 -29.62 -3.43 13.45
N ARG A 95 -28.34 -3.06 13.53
CA ARG A 95 -27.22 -3.97 13.81
C ARG A 95 -27.11 -5.17 12.85
N LEU A 96 -27.52 -5.04 11.59
CA LEU A 96 -27.50 -6.13 10.59
C LEU A 96 -26.12 -6.80 10.46
N PHE A 97 -25.03 -6.06 10.57
CA PHE A 97 -23.64 -6.52 10.45
C PHE A 97 -22.93 -6.62 11.80
N HIS A 98 -23.66 -6.72 12.92
CA HIS A 98 -23.04 -6.74 14.24
C HIS A 98 -22.24 -8.03 14.49
N ASP A 99 -22.75 -9.17 14.07
CA ASP A 99 -22.22 -10.50 14.40
C ASP A 99 -21.20 -11.01 13.38
N VAL A 100 -20.68 -10.13 12.51
CA VAL A 100 -19.67 -10.47 11.51
C VAL A 100 -18.41 -9.65 11.68
N TYR A 101 -17.26 -10.25 11.34
CA TYR A 101 -15.97 -9.59 11.49
C TYR A 101 -15.81 -8.47 10.45
N THR A 102 -15.77 -7.24 10.93
CA THR A 102 -15.51 -6.04 10.13
C THR A 102 -14.26 -5.26 10.60
N GLY A 103 -13.50 -5.85 11.52
CA GLY A 103 -12.27 -5.30 12.08
C GLY A 103 -11.08 -5.33 11.12
N VAL A 104 -9.93 -4.93 11.61
CA VAL A 104 -8.65 -5.01 10.91
C VAL A 104 -7.70 -5.85 11.74
N ASP A 105 -7.29 -6.99 11.20
CA ASP A 105 -6.20 -7.79 11.75
C ASP A 105 -4.88 -7.11 11.38
N VAL A 106 -4.26 -6.47 12.37
CA VAL A 106 -2.98 -5.76 12.19
C VAL A 106 -1.85 -6.80 12.20
N ARG A 107 -1.58 -7.39 11.05
CA ARG A 107 -0.37 -8.21 10.90
C ARG A 107 0.83 -7.30 10.80
N GLN A 108 1.87 -7.61 11.58
CA GLN A 108 3.16 -6.94 11.44
C GLN A 108 3.66 -7.11 10.00
N LYS A 109 3.77 -6.01 9.31
CA LYS A 109 4.36 -5.98 7.98
C LYS A 109 5.87 -6.09 8.13
N LYS A 110 6.47 -7.01 7.40
CA LYS A 110 7.91 -7.27 7.52
C LYS A 110 8.68 -6.29 6.63
N ALA A 111 9.45 -5.41 7.26
CA ALA A 111 10.53 -4.71 6.58
C ALA A 111 11.70 -5.69 6.39
N LEU A 112 12.51 -5.46 5.36
CA LEU A 112 13.74 -6.23 5.17
C LEU A 112 14.76 -5.87 6.27
N PRO A 113 15.51 -6.86 6.78
CA PRO A 113 16.73 -6.58 7.55
C PRO A 113 17.71 -5.73 6.74
N ALA A 114 18.50 -4.89 7.41
CA ALA A 114 19.44 -3.99 6.74
C ALA A 114 20.40 -4.72 5.78
N VAL A 115 20.87 -5.91 6.15
CA VAL A 115 21.75 -6.74 5.30
C VAL A 115 21.02 -7.18 4.02
N GLU A 116 19.78 -7.65 4.13
CA GLU A 116 19.01 -8.06 2.95
C GLU A 116 18.62 -6.88 2.08
N LEU A 117 18.32 -5.73 2.70
CA LEU A 117 18.04 -4.49 1.98
C LEU A 117 19.29 -4.02 1.21
N HIS A 118 20.48 -4.11 1.81
CA HIS A 118 21.73 -3.82 1.13
C HIS A 118 21.93 -4.71 -0.09
N LYS A 119 21.77 -6.02 0.06
CA LYS A 119 21.87 -6.98 -1.06
C LYS A 119 20.88 -6.62 -2.16
N LEU A 120 19.61 -6.39 -1.80
CA LEU A 120 18.57 -6.08 -2.76
C LEU A 120 18.88 -4.82 -3.59
N LEU A 121 19.48 -3.79 -2.98
CA LEU A 121 19.68 -2.49 -3.62
C LEU A 121 21.04 -2.36 -4.34
N TYR A 122 22.07 -3.11 -3.94
CA TYR A 122 23.44 -2.86 -4.35
C TYR A 122 24.23 -4.09 -4.87
N GLU A 123 23.80 -5.31 -4.56
CA GLU A 123 24.51 -6.52 -5.02
C GLU A 123 24.11 -6.85 -6.47
N ASP A 124 25.09 -7.13 -7.35
CA ASP A 124 24.82 -7.39 -8.78
C ASP A 124 24.07 -8.73 -8.99
N PRO A 125 22.86 -8.72 -9.55
CA PRO A 125 22.10 -9.93 -9.81
C PRO A 125 22.56 -10.71 -11.06
N LYS A 126 23.60 -10.27 -11.75
CA LYS A 126 24.19 -10.87 -12.97
C LYS A 126 23.22 -11.05 -14.15
N SER A 127 22.08 -10.36 -14.13
CA SER A 127 21.06 -10.43 -15.17
C SER A 127 20.53 -9.04 -15.48
N GLU A 128 20.53 -8.65 -16.76
CA GLU A 128 20.07 -7.31 -17.20
C GLU A 128 18.63 -7.04 -16.82
N ARG A 129 17.76 -8.01 -17.03
CA ARG A 129 16.35 -7.91 -16.60
C ARG A 129 16.22 -7.66 -15.09
N LEU A 130 17.05 -8.30 -14.28
CA LEU A 130 17.02 -8.13 -12.82
C LEU A 130 17.70 -6.83 -12.39
N ARG A 131 18.73 -6.36 -13.08
CA ARG A 131 19.34 -5.02 -12.85
C ARG A 131 18.32 -3.91 -13.06
N ARG A 132 17.51 -3.98 -14.14
CA ARG A 132 16.39 -3.04 -14.36
C ARG A 132 15.39 -3.06 -13.19
N THR A 133 15.02 -4.25 -12.72
CA THR A 133 14.13 -4.40 -11.55
C THR A 133 14.73 -3.83 -10.29
N GLN A 134 16.02 -4.07 -10.06
CA GLN A 134 16.79 -3.54 -8.94
C GLN A 134 16.86 -2.01 -8.96
N ALA A 135 17.14 -1.42 -10.14
CA ALA A 135 17.18 0.03 -10.30
C ALA A 135 15.82 0.68 -9.98
N ILE A 136 14.70 0.09 -10.43
CA ILE A 136 13.35 0.54 -10.08
C ILE A 136 13.14 0.44 -8.55
N ALA A 137 13.55 -0.66 -7.92
CA ALA A 137 13.45 -0.85 -6.48
C ALA A 137 14.30 0.16 -5.69
N ALA A 138 15.52 0.44 -6.17
CA ALA A 138 16.41 1.42 -5.58
C ALA A 138 15.84 2.85 -5.68
N LEU A 139 15.27 3.23 -6.82
CA LEU A 139 14.58 4.51 -6.97
C LEU A 139 13.38 4.64 -6.02
N MET A 140 12.55 3.59 -5.91
CA MET A 140 11.44 3.58 -4.95
C MET A 140 11.92 3.82 -3.52
N PHE A 141 13.05 3.23 -3.14
CA PHE A 141 13.63 3.42 -1.81
C PHE A 141 14.22 4.83 -1.65
N GLN A 142 15.03 5.31 -2.60
CA GLN A 142 15.65 6.63 -2.57
C GLN A 142 14.62 7.78 -2.58
N PHE A 143 13.47 7.57 -3.24
CA PHE A 143 12.35 8.52 -3.24
C PHE A 143 11.45 8.33 -2.02
N CYS A 144 12.06 8.22 -0.83
CA CYS A 144 11.37 8.13 0.46
C CYS A 144 10.34 7.00 0.54
N GLY A 145 10.68 5.84 -0.02
CA GLY A 145 9.76 4.70 -0.07
C GLY A 145 8.55 4.96 -0.96
N MET A 146 8.74 5.64 -2.10
CA MET A 146 7.69 5.89 -3.09
C MET A 146 6.97 4.61 -3.47
N SER A 147 5.65 4.66 -3.66
CA SER A 147 4.90 3.48 -4.10
C SER A 147 5.14 3.21 -5.59
N PHE A 148 5.08 1.94 -6.00
CA PHE A 148 5.18 1.59 -7.42
C PHE A 148 4.12 2.30 -8.27
N ALA A 149 2.92 2.53 -7.72
CA ALA A 149 1.88 3.27 -8.42
C ALA A 149 2.30 4.71 -8.71
N ASP A 150 2.88 5.40 -7.71
CA ASP A 150 3.34 6.77 -7.89
C ASP A 150 4.52 6.82 -8.87
N LEU A 151 5.50 5.90 -8.74
CA LEU A 151 6.66 5.84 -9.63
C LEU A 151 6.27 5.57 -11.09
N ALA A 152 5.42 4.57 -11.34
CA ALA A 152 5.01 4.17 -12.68
C ALA A 152 4.21 5.26 -13.42
N HIS A 153 3.59 6.17 -12.68
CA HIS A 153 2.81 7.27 -13.25
C HIS A 153 3.48 8.64 -13.10
N LEU A 154 4.78 8.69 -12.77
CA LEU A 154 5.52 9.95 -12.83
C LEU A 154 5.61 10.42 -14.29
N GLU A 155 5.24 11.67 -14.54
CA GLU A 155 5.39 12.32 -15.83
C GLU A 155 6.75 13.01 -15.92
N LYS A 156 7.27 13.23 -17.13
CA LYS A 156 8.56 13.92 -17.35
C LYS A 156 8.55 15.33 -16.71
N SER A 157 7.41 16.00 -16.75
CA SER A 157 7.19 17.30 -16.11
C SER A 157 7.31 17.31 -14.58
N ALA A 158 7.22 16.14 -13.93
CA ALA A 158 7.39 16.03 -12.48
C ALA A 158 8.85 16.25 -12.04
N LEU A 159 9.81 16.09 -12.96
CA LEU A 159 11.23 16.27 -12.69
C LEU A 159 11.66 17.68 -13.11
N GLU A 160 11.79 18.58 -12.16
CA GLU A 160 12.29 19.94 -12.36
C GLU A 160 13.68 20.08 -11.73
N GLN A 161 14.70 20.26 -12.54
CA GLN A 161 16.10 20.30 -12.10
C GLN A 161 16.46 19.03 -11.30
N ASN A 162 16.59 19.13 -9.98
CA ASN A 162 16.93 18.03 -9.06
C ASN A 162 15.81 17.70 -8.09
N VAL A 163 14.57 18.12 -8.35
CA VAL A 163 13.44 17.90 -7.47
C VAL A 163 12.30 17.22 -8.23
N LEU A 164 11.84 16.11 -7.70
CA LEU A 164 10.60 15.49 -8.15
C LEU A 164 9.42 16.12 -7.41
N ARG A 165 8.48 16.72 -8.16
CA ARG A 165 7.22 17.25 -7.63
C ARG A 165 6.06 16.50 -8.23
N TYR A 166 5.25 15.85 -7.38
CA TYR A 166 4.12 15.07 -7.83
C TYR A 166 3.02 15.01 -6.77
N ASN A 167 1.82 14.67 -7.19
CA ASN A 167 0.72 14.37 -6.27
C ASN A 167 0.55 12.85 -6.13
N ARG A 168 0.56 12.36 -4.89
CA ARG A 168 0.31 10.93 -4.66
C ARG A 168 -1.03 10.50 -5.26
N ILE A 169 -1.01 9.40 -6.01
CA ILE A 169 -2.21 8.88 -6.68
C ILE A 169 -3.31 8.54 -5.66
N LYS A 170 -2.94 7.87 -4.57
CA LYS A 170 -3.90 7.37 -3.57
C LYS A 170 -4.48 8.46 -2.67
N THR A 171 -3.66 9.39 -2.21
CA THR A 171 -4.03 10.37 -1.17
C THR A 171 -4.19 11.77 -1.70
N LYS A 172 -3.74 12.05 -2.93
CA LYS A 172 -3.67 13.38 -3.55
C LYS A 172 -2.81 14.36 -2.73
N THR A 173 -1.91 13.83 -1.90
CA THR A 173 -0.96 14.63 -1.13
C THR A 173 0.13 15.13 -2.06
N PRO A 174 0.45 16.44 -2.09
CA PRO A 174 1.61 16.95 -2.82
C PRO A 174 2.89 16.45 -2.18
N MET A 175 3.85 16.05 -3.00
CA MET A 175 5.14 15.51 -2.60
C MET A 175 6.25 16.24 -3.32
N SER A 176 7.35 16.49 -2.62
CA SER A 176 8.61 16.98 -3.18
C SER A 176 9.75 16.11 -2.67
N VAL A 177 10.57 15.59 -3.57
CA VAL A 177 11.69 14.73 -3.23
C VAL A 177 12.92 15.18 -4.00
N GLU A 178 14.02 15.43 -3.30
CA GLU A 178 15.30 15.75 -3.93
C GLU A 178 15.89 14.52 -4.63
N VAL A 179 16.35 14.69 -5.85
CA VAL A 179 16.97 13.64 -6.65
C VAL A 179 18.48 13.67 -6.42
N LEU A 180 18.97 12.69 -5.67
CA LEU A 180 20.41 12.51 -5.43
C LEU A 180 21.13 12.07 -6.70
N ASP A 181 22.44 12.30 -6.79
CA ASP A 181 23.24 11.96 -7.98
C ASP A 181 23.14 10.48 -8.35
N THR A 182 23.16 9.60 -7.35
CA THR A 182 22.97 8.15 -7.55
C THR A 182 21.61 7.80 -8.16
N ALA A 183 20.55 8.55 -7.84
CA ALA A 183 19.23 8.37 -8.45
C ALA A 183 19.19 8.90 -9.88
N ARG A 184 19.94 9.97 -10.17
CA ARG A 184 19.99 10.58 -11.51
C ARG A 184 20.53 9.62 -12.57
N GLU A 185 21.57 8.88 -12.25
CA GLU A 185 22.13 7.85 -13.14
C GLU A 185 21.07 6.78 -13.46
N MET A 186 20.35 6.29 -12.44
CA MET A 186 19.29 5.31 -12.61
C MET A 186 18.11 5.88 -13.42
N ILE A 187 17.73 7.14 -13.20
CA ILE A 187 16.71 7.82 -13.99
C ILE A 187 17.10 7.82 -15.46
N ASN A 188 18.34 8.22 -15.78
CA ASN A 188 18.83 8.28 -17.15
C ASN A 188 18.82 6.91 -17.86
N GLN A 189 19.08 5.83 -17.12
CA GLN A 189 19.02 4.47 -17.65
C GLN A 189 17.58 3.97 -17.89
N LEU A 190 16.63 4.39 -17.04
CA LEU A 190 15.24 3.92 -17.05
C LEU A 190 14.28 4.90 -17.72
N ARG A 191 14.77 6.08 -18.12
CA ARG A 191 13.93 7.14 -18.69
C ARG A 191 13.29 6.70 -19.99
N ASN A 192 12.00 6.95 -20.11
CA ASN A 192 11.31 6.84 -21.39
C ASN A 192 11.83 7.91 -22.36
N ARG A 193 12.34 7.48 -23.52
CA ARG A 193 12.91 8.35 -24.54
C ARG A 193 11.91 8.69 -25.65
N GLU A 194 10.80 8.01 -25.70
CA GLU A 194 9.74 8.27 -26.66
C GLU A 194 8.89 9.47 -26.22
N ASP A 195 8.43 10.23 -27.21
CA ASP A 195 7.51 11.34 -26.95
C ASP A 195 6.08 10.82 -26.80
N ALA A 196 5.33 11.41 -25.89
CA ALA A 196 3.95 11.03 -25.68
C ALA A 196 3.06 11.44 -26.87
N GLN A 197 2.06 10.61 -27.16
CA GLN A 197 1.02 10.98 -28.10
C GLN A 197 0.17 12.15 -27.54
N PRO A 198 -0.46 12.95 -28.39
CA PRO A 198 -1.37 14.01 -27.95
C PRO A 198 -2.44 13.45 -27.00
N ASP A 199 -2.74 14.20 -25.91
CA ASP A 199 -3.69 13.83 -24.86
C ASP A 199 -3.33 12.59 -24.02
N CYS A 200 -2.15 11.99 -24.19
CA CYS A 200 -1.67 10.88 -23.42
C CYS A 200 -0.63 11.31 -22.37
N PRO A 201 -0.48 10.56 -21.25
CA PRO A 201 0.52 10.89 -20.24
C PRO A 201 1.95 10.72 -20.76
N ASP A 202 2.80 11.74 -20.58
CA ASP A 202 4.22 11.67 -20.91
C ASP A 202 5.03 11.13 -19.72
N TYR A 203 5.01 9.81 -19.56
CA TYR A 203 5.65 9.15 -18.42
C TYR A 203 7.17 9.27 -18.42
N LEU A 204 7.74 9.52 -17.23
CA LEU A 204 9.18 9.64 -17.01
C LEU A 204 9.90 8.31 -17.26
N PHE A 205 9.29 7.20 -16.87
CA PHE A 205 9.86 5.87 -16.97
C PHE A 205 9.09 5.00 -17.96
N ASP A 206 9.82 4.20 -18.71
CA ASP A 206 9.27 3.16 -19.59
C ASP A 206 8.76 1.95 -18.77
N ILE A 207 7.70 2.19 -17.98
CA ILE A 207 6.98 1.18 -17.18
C ILE A 207 5.57 1.01 -17.73
N LEU A 208 4.96 2.11 -18.15
CA LEU A 208 3.66 2.17 -18.83
C LEU A 208 3.85 2.77 -20.20
N SER A 209 3.09 2.31 -21.19
CA SER A 209 3.25 2.73 -22.59
C SER A 209 2.93 4.20 -22.81
N GLY A 210 2.06 4.78 -21.97
CA GLY A 210 1.55 6.12 -22.22
C GLY A 210 0.44 6.20 -23.28
N ASP A 211 0.12 5.09 -23.96
CA ASP A 211 -0.91 5.04 -25.03
C ASP A 211 -2.35 5.17 -24.50
N GLN A 212 -2.53 5.11 -23.19
CA GLN A 212 -3.84 5.09 -22.56
C GLN A 212 -4.01 6.25 -21.58
N LYS A 213 -5.16 6.89 -21.60
CA LYS A 213 -5.51 7.94 -20.63
C LYS A 213 -5.47 7.39 -19.21
N ARG A 214 -4.91 8.15 -18.27
CA ARG A 214 -4.69 7.75 -16.87
C ARG A 214 -5.96 7.23 -16.16
N LEU A 215 -7.14 7.73 -16.53
CA LEU A 215 -8.43 7.34 -15.95
C LEU A 215 -9.19 6.32 -16.80
N ASP A 216 -8.56 5.75 -17.83
CA ASP A 216 -9.15 4.70 -18.65
C ASP A 216 -9.02 3.32 -17.98
N GLU A 217 -9.96 2.43 -18.25
CA GLU A 217 -9.93 1.03 -17.78
C GLU A 217 -8.74 0.27 -18.39
N ARG A 218 -8.35 0.58 -19.62
CA ARG A 218 -7.17 -0.02 -20.28
C ARG A 218 -5.89 0.39 -19.54
N GLY A 219 -5.68 1.67 -19.25
CA GLY A 219 -4.54 2.15 -18.48
C GLY A 219 -4.48 1.53 -17.07
N TYR A 220 -5.65 1.35 -16.41
CA TYR A 220 -5.71 0.62 -15.15
C TYR A 220 -5.26 -0.85 -15.28
N ARG A 221 -5.67 -1.55 -16.34
CA ARG A 221 -5.28 -2.95 -16.61
C ARG A 221 -3.79 -3.06 -16.91
N GLU A 222 -3.27 -2.14 -17.70
CA GLU A 222 -1.84 -2.03 -18.00
C GLU A 222 -1.02 -1.87 -16.71
N TYR A 223 -1.38 -0.90 -15.87
CA TYR A 223 -0.75 -0.73 -14.56
C TYR A 223 -0.82 -2.00 -13.70
N GLN A 224 -1.96 -2.68 -13.64
CA GLN A 224 -2.09 -3.94 -12.88
C GLN A 224 -1.18 -5.03 -13.44
N SER A 225 -1.00 -5.09 -14.75
CA SER A 225 -0.06 -6.01 -15.41
C SER A 225 1.38 -5.66 -15.05
N ALA A 226 1.77 -4.39 -15.18
CA ALA A 226 3.11 -3.90 -14.84
C ALA A 226 3.45 -4.16 -13.35
N LEU A 227 2.53 -3.89 -12.43
CA LEU A 227 2.71 -4.18 -11.01
C LEU A 227 2.91 -5.67 -10.73
N ARG A 228 2.15 -6.53 -11.39
CA ARG A 228 2.27 -7.99 -11.26
C ARG A 228 3.62 -8.46 -11.78
N GLN A 229 4.03 -7.98 -12.95
CA GLN A 229 5.33 -8.30 -13.56
C GLN A 229 6.47 -7.83 -12.66
N PHE A 230 6.43 -6.60 -12.17
CA PHE A 230 7.44 -6.07 -11.26
C PHE A 230 7.56 -6.90 -9.98
N ASN A 231 6.44 -7.26 -9.34
CA ASN A 231 6.46 -8.11 -8.15
C ASN A 231 7.00 -9.53 -8.43
N ASN A 232 6.77 -10.09 -9.62
CA ASN A 232 7.36 -11.37 -10.02
C ASN A 232 8.87 -11.23 -10.24
N CYS A 233 9.32 -10.18 -10.92
CA CYS A 233 10.75 -9.88 -11.08
C CYS A 233 11.44 -9.62 -9.72
N LEU A 234 10.77 -8.96 -8.76
CA LEU A 234 11.30 -8.81 -7.39
C LEU A 234 11.48 -10.16 -6.67
N LYS A 235 10.58 -11.12 -6.89
CA LYS A 235 10.75 -12.47 -6.35
C LYS A 235 11.94 -13.20 -6.98
N ASP A 236 12.11 -13.05 -8.30
CA ASP A 236 13.25 -13.63 -9.01
C ASP A 236 14.55 -12.99 -8.55
N LEU A 237 14.57 -11.66 -8.38
CA LEU A 237 15.70 -10.91 -7.83
C LEU A 237 16.05 -11.37 -6.40
N ALA A 238 15.04 -11.54 -5.55
CA ALA A 238 15.26 -12.04 -4.18
C ALA A 238 15.86 -13.45 -4.18
N ARG A 239 15.45 -14.33 -5.09
CA ARG A 239 16.04 -15.67 -5.23
C ARG A 239 17.49 -15.60 -5.74
N ALA A 240 17.75 -14.78 -6.76
CA ALA A 240 19.11 -14.62 -7.32
C ALA A 240 20.11 -14.08 -6.30
N LEU A 241 19.64 -13.23 -5.37
CA LEU A 241 20.45 -12.64 -4.29
C LEU A 241 20.37 -13.44 -2.97
N HIS A 242 19.76 -14.63 -2.97
CA HIS A 242 19.61 -15.50 -1.81
C HIS A 242 18.99 -14.82 -0.58
N LEU A 243 17.97 -13.95 -0.79
CA LEU A 243 17.24 -13.33 0.31
C LEU A 243 16.28 -14.33 0.96
N GLN A 244 16.19 -14.29 2.29
CA GLN A 244 15.30 -15.17 3.07
C GLN A 244 13.90 -14.56 3.22
N SER A 245 13.80 -13.23 3.14
CA SER A 245 12.55 -12.51 3.32
C SER A 245 11.79 -12.36 2.00
N PRO A 246 10.44 -12.47 2.00
CA PRO A 246 9.66 -12.22 0.81
C PRO A 246 9.70 -10.74 0.44
N VAL A 247 9.98 -10.45 -0.83
CA VAL A 247 10.07 -9.09 -1.37
C VAL A 247 8.89 -8.79 -2.27
N THR A 248 8.31 -7.62 -2.08
CA THR A 248 7.27 -7.04 -2.93
C THR A 248 7.52 -5.54 -3.08
N SER A 249 6.89 -4.89 -4.05
CA SER A 249 6.96 -3.42 -4.19
C SER A 249 6.59 -2.68 -2.89
N TYR A 250 5.73 -3.26 -2.07
CA TYR A 250 5.30 -2.67 -0.81
C TYR A 250 6.32 -2.86 0.32
N THR A 251 7.12 -3.93 0.26
CA THR A 251 8.20 -4.20 1.21
C THR A 251 9.23 -3.08 1.22
N LEU A 252 9.58 -2.52 0.05
CA LEU A 252 10.52 -1.40 -0.07
C LEU A 252 10.08 -0.18 0.74
N ARG A 253 8.81 0.19 0.62
CA ARG A 253 8.25 1.30 1.38
C ARG A 253 8.25 1.04 2.89
N HIS A 254 7.95 -0.20 3.31
CA HIS A 254 8.04 -0.58 4.72
C HIS A 254 9.46 -0.54 5.22
N SER A 255 10.43 -1.02 4.42
CA SER A 255 11.83 -1.02 4.77
C SER A 255 12.36 0.41 4.93
N TRP A 256 12.00 1.33 4.02
CA TRP A 256 12.38 2.73 4.16
C TRP A 256 11.85 3.34 5.48
N ALA A 257 10.56 3.18 5.74
CA ALA A 257 9.94 3.72 6.95
C ALA A 257 10.52 3.13 8.24
N THR A 258 10.81 1.82 8.24
CA THR A 258 11.40 1.13 9.38
C THR A 258 12.85 1.54 9.58
N THR A 259 13.63 1.68 8.50
CA THR A 259 15.02 2.20 8.55
C THR A 259 15.06 3.61 9.11
N ALA A 260 14.17 4.51 8.64
CA ALA A 260 14.07 5.87 9.16
C ALA A 260 13.75 5.89 10.66
N LYS A 261 12.82 5.04 11.12
CA LYS A 261 12.50 4.88 12.54
C LYS A 261 13.70 4.42 13.36
N TYR A 262 14.45 3.40 12.90
CA TYR A 262 15.64 2.92 13.61
C TYR A 262 16.78 3.94 13.66
N ARG A 263 16.78 4.88 12.72
CA ARG A 263 17.70 6.02 12.74
C ARG A 263 17.23 7.19 13.62
N GLY A 264 16.11 7.02 14.34
CA GLY A 264 15.58 8.05 15.24
C GLY A 264 14.85 9.19 14.55
N VAL A 265 14.46 9.04 13.27
CA VAL A 265 13.70 10.07 12.55
C VAL A 265 12.32 10.21 13.20
N PRO A 266 11.86 11.44 13.52
CA PRO A 266 10.53 11.67 14.08
C PRO A 266 9.41 11.08 13.21
N ILE A 267 8.38 10.54 13.87
CA ILE A 267 7.29 9.87 13.15
C ILE A 267 6.50 10.82 12.23
N GLU A 268 6.45 12.09 12.60
CA GLU A 268 5.84 13.17 11.82
C GLU A 268 6.57 13.32 10.47
N MET A 269 7.90 13.38 10.50
CA MET A 269 8.74 13.46 9.30
C MET A 269 8.62 12.20 8.45
N ILE A 270 8.58 11.00 9.06
CA ILE A 270 8.33 9.75 8.34
C ILE A 270 6.94 9.78 7.68
N SER A 271 5.93 10.29 8.39
CA SER A 271 4.56 10.39 7.90
C SER A 271 4.45 11.33 6.69
N GLU A 272 5.10 12.48 6.76
CA GLU A 272 5.17 13.47 5.70
C GLU A 272 5.91 12.92 4.48
N SER A 273 7.12 12.37 4.68
CA SER A 273 7.91 11.75 3.62
C SER A 273 7.19 10.61 2.89
N LEU A 274 6.33 9.89 3.60
CA LEU A 274 5.46 8.88 3.02
C LEU A 274 4.17 9.45 2.40
N GLY A 275 3.85 10.73 2.60
CA GLY A 275 2.62 11.37 2.14
C GLY A 275 1.37 10.74 2.78
N HIS A 276 1.41 10.41 4.06
CA HIS A 276 0.25 9.94 4.80
C HIS A 276 -0.57 11.13 5.30
N LYS A 277 -1.90 11.05 5.18
CA LYS A 277 -2.82 12.09 5.72
C LYS A 277 -2.98 12.05 7.24
N SER A 278 -2.47 11.01 7.89
CA SER A 278 -2.60 10.82 9.34
C SER A 278 -1.42 10.02 9.88
N ILE A 279 -0.84 10.50 10.97
CA ILE A 279 0.24 9.84 11.72
C ILE A 279 -0.19 8.44 12.17
N LYS A 280 -1.47 8.22 12.49
CA LYS A 280 -2.01 6.88 12.82
C LYS A 280 -1.73 5.86 11.72
N THR A 281 -1.77 6.27 10.45
CA THR A 281 -1.40 5.38 9.33
C THR A 281 0.07 4.98 9.43
N THR A 282 0.95 5.91 9.77
CA THR A 282 2.38 5.64 9.93
C THR A 282 2.65 4.73 11.13
N GLN A 283 1.97 4.93 12.25
CA GLN A 283 2.07 4.08 13.44
C GLN A 283 1.72 2.62 13.14
N ILE A 284 0.65 2.37 12.37
CA ILE A 284 0.27 1.03 11.91
C ILE A 284 1.34 0.42 10.98
N TYR A 285 2.06 1.28 10.26
CA TYR A 285 3.11 0.90 9.31
C TYR A 285 4.38 0.46 10.01
N LEU A 286 4.72 1.11 11.10
CA LEU A 286 5.98 0.87 11.81
C LEU A 286 5.86 -0.36 12.71
N LYS A 287 6.82 -1.27 12.55
CA LYS A 287 6.99 -2.39 13.48
C LYS A 287 7.20 -1.86 14.89
N GLY A 288 6.60 -2.50 15.89
CA GLY A 288 6.92 -2.24 17.29
C GLY A 288 8.41 -2.46 17.56
N PHE A 289 8.95 -1.81 18.56
CA PHE A 289 10.33 -2.07 19.01
C PHE A 289 10.45 -3.48 19.57
N GLU A 290 11.54 -4.16 19.27
CA GLU A 290 11.86 -5.48 19.83
C GLU A 290 12.24 -5.38 21.32
N LEU A 291 12.13 -6.48 22.04
CA LEU A 291 12.45 -6.50 23.48
C LEU A 291 13.87 -6.01 23.73
N LYS A 292 14.82 -6.45 22.91
CA LYS A 292 16.24 -6.06 23.01
C LYS A 292 16.42 -4.56 22.90
N GLU A 293 15.77 -3.90 21.95
CA GLU A 293 15.84 -2.46 21.75
C GLU A 293 15.25 -1.69 22.95
N ARG A 294 14.09 -2.14 23.44
CA ARG A 294 13.48 -1.55 24.65
C ARG A 294 14.38 -1.71 25.86
N THR A 295 15.08 -2.84 25.97
CA THR A 295 16.03 -3.08 27.03
C THR A 295 17.23 -2.13 26.96
N GLU A 296 17.77 -1.88 25.77
CA GLU A 296 18.88 -0.92 25.59
C GLU A 296 18.47 0.53 25.95
N VAL A 297 17.28 0.94 25.52
CA VAL A 297 16.73 2.26 25.92
C VAL A 297 16.60 2.36 27.44
N ASN A 298 16.10 1.29 28.09
CA ASN A 298 15.95 1.28 29.56
C ASN A 298 17.30 1.32 30.28
N LYS A 299 18.30 0.58 29.78
CA LYS A 299 19.70 0.66 30.30
C LYS A 299 20.26 2.07 30.17
N GLY A 300 20.05 2.72 28.99
CA GLY A 300 20.46 4.11 28.77
C GLY A 300 19.82 5.07 29.74
N ASN A 301 18.51 4.96 29.97
CA ASN A 301 17.77 5.79 30.94
C ASN A 301 18.30 5.60 32.38
N LEU A 302 18.54 4.34 32.78
CA LEU A 302 19.11 4.05 34.10
C LEU A 302 20.52 4.65 34.28
N SER A 303 21.36 4.52 33.26
CA SER A 303 22.71 5.10 33.24
C SER A 303 22.66 6.62 33.31
N TYR A 304 21.77 7.26 32.53
CA TYR A 304 21.58 8.70 32.56
C TYR A 304 21.20 9.20 33.97
N VAL A 305 20.19 8.58 34.59
CA VAL A 305 19.73 8.97 35.96
C VAL A 305 20.84 8.74 36.98
N ARG A 306 21.58 7.62 36.91
CA ARG A 306 22.72 7.34 37.82
C ARG A 306 23.80 8.41 37.71
N ASN A 307 24.12 8.83 36.48
CA ASN A 307 25.17 9.82 36.24
C ASN A 307 24.77 11.26 36.62
N CYS A 308 23.48 11.58 36.61
CA CYS A 308 23.00 12.89 37.08
C CYS A 308 23.28 13.13 38.59
N CYS A 309 23.39 12.08 39.40
CA CYS A 309 23.73 12.20 40.82
C CYS A 309 25.24 12.32 41.08
N VAL A 310 26.09 11.82 40.19
CA VAL A 310 27.56 11.82 40.35
C VAL A 310 28.15 13.20 40.02
N GLY A 311 27.47 14.02 39.19
CA GLY A 311 27.93 15.37 38.84
C GLY A 311 27.77 16.44 39.94
N ARG A 312 26.95 16.20 40.95
CA ARG A 312 26.71 17.15 42.06
C ARG A 312 27.72 17.09 43.24
N ASN A 313 28.55 16.05 43.29
CA ASN A 313 29.51 15.87 44.38
C ASN A 313 30.92 16.38 44.06
N LYS A 314 31.14 17.16 43.00
CA LYS A 314 32.45 17.74 42.67
C LYS A 314 32.59 19.24 42.87
N SER A 315 31.63 19.90 43.50
CA SER A 315 31.72 21.35 43.73
C SER A 315 31.31 21.75 45.12
N VAL A 316 31.91 21.11 46.16
CA VAL A 316 32.06 21.76 47.51
C VAL A 316 33.35 21.23 48.09
N LYS A 317 34.47 21.88 47.82
CA LYS A 317 35.59 22.00 48.72
C LYS A 317 35.79 23.49 48.93
N PHE A 318 35.41 23.91 50.13
CA PHE A 318 35.89 25.16 50.72
C PHE A 318 37.38 25.09 50.96
#